data_40f9bd28128ac7ed75204af9a1d2ab63
#
_entry.id   40f9bd28128ac7ed75204af9a1d2ab63
#
_cell.length_a   1.000
_cell.length_b   1.000
_cell.length_c   1.000
_cell.angle_alpha   90.00
_cell.angle_beta   90.00
_cell.angle_gamma   90.00
#
_symmetry.space_group_name_H-M   'P 1'
#
loop_
_entity.id
_entity.type
_entity.pdbx_description
1 polymer ?
#
loop_
_entity_poly.entity_id
_entity_poly.type
_entity_poly.pdbx_seq_one_letter_code
_entity_poly.pdbx_strand_id
1 'polypeptide(L)'
;MTIGIVGSEQAKFTPETERTARALIRSLLRPGDVVVSGECHLGGVDIFAREEAEAMDLGFIACPPACHNWAYGYKPRNEAIARLSELVVCITVRELPATYTGMRFNYCYHCETGTHVKSGGCWTVKRAKQMGKEGMVLVV
;
A
#
# COMPACT_ATOMS: atom_id res chain seq x y z
N MET A 1 -16.05 1.64 7.34
CA MET A 1 -15.07 0.61 7.76
C MET A 1 -13.67 1.19 7.83
N THR A 2 -12.75 0.51 8.48
CA THR A 2 -11.34 0.90 8.54
C THR A 2 -10.57 0.13 7.48
N ILE A 3 -9.99 0.86 6.52
CA ILE A 3 -9.33 0.29 5.35
C ILE A 3 -7.84 0.63 5.37
N GLY A 4 -7.00 -0.38 5.42
CA GLY A 4 -5.56 -0.24 5.24
C GLY A 4 -5.23 -0.13 3.75
N ILE A 5 -4.60 0.96 3.33
CA ILE A 5 -4.18 1.14 1.94
C ILE A 5 -2.67 1.30 1.92
N VAL A 6 -2.00 0.37 1.30
CA VAL A 6 -0.54 0.27 1.25
C VAL A 6 -0.09 -0.07 -0.17
N GLY A 7 1.19 0.01 -0.45
CA GLY A 7 1.67 -0.40 -1.76
C GLY A 7 3.06 0.12 -2.10
N SER A 8 3.33 0.21 -3.39
CA SER A 8 4.64 0.55 -3.92
C SER A 8 4.99 2.03 -3.71
N GLU A 9 6.30 2.30 -3.64
CA GLU A 9 6.85 3.64 -3.51
C GLU A 9 6.67 4.48 -4.79
N GLN A 10 6.79 5.79 -4.67
CA GLN A 10 6.57 6.75 -5.77
C GLN A 10 7.37 6.44 -7.03
N ALA A 11 8.64 6.08 -6.90
CA ALA A 11 9.53 5.85 -8.04
C ALA A 11 9.10 4.67 -8.93
N LYS A 12 8.24 3.80 -8.42
CA LYS A 12 7.69 2.66 -9.18
C LYS A 12 6.49 3.01 -10.06
N PHE A 13 5.99 4.24 -9.94
CA PHE A 13 4.85 4.73 -10.72
C PHE A 13 5.29 5.64 -11.85
N THR A 14 4.59 5.54 -12.97
CA THR A 14 4.55 6.58 -14.00
C THR A 14 3.41 7.55 -13.66
N PRO A 15 3.35 8.75 -14.27
CA PRO A 15 2.19 9.63 -14.10
C PRO A 15 0.86 8.93 -14.41
N GLU A 16 0.86 8.05 -15.38
CA GLU A 16 -0.32 7.29 -15.79
C GLU A 16 -0.74 6.25 -14.75
N THR A 17 0.19 5.43 -14.26
CA THR A 17 -0.13 4.42 -13.25
C THR A 17 -0.45 5.06 -11.89
N GLU A 18 0.12 6.20 -11.57
CA GLU A 18 -0.27 6.98 -10.39
C GLU A 18 -1.74 7.43 -10.50
N ARG A 19 -2.15 7.97 -11.65
CA ARG A 19 -3.55 8.38 -11.87
C ARG A 19 -4.50 7.19 -11.69
N THR A 20 -4.15 6.05 -12.23
CA THR A 20 -4.95 4.82 -12.09
C THR A 20 -5.03 4.37 -10.64
N ALA A 21 -3.90 4.37 -9.92
CA ALA A 21 -3.86 4.01 -8.50
C ALA A 21 -4.75 4.94 -7.66
N ARG A 22 -4.67 6.25 -7.88
CA ARG A 22 -5.50 7.23 -7.17
C ARG A 22 -6.99 7.04 -7.48
N ALA A 23 -7.34 6.75 -8.72
CA ALA A 23 -8.72 6.46 -9.11
C ALA A 23 -9.26 5.21 -8.43
N LEU A 24 -8.43 4.15 -8.33
CA LEU A 24 -8.79 2.95 -7.59
C LEU A 24 -9.04 3.24 -6.11
N ILE A 25 -8.17 4.02 -5.47
CA ILE A 25 -8.34 4.42 -4.07
C ILE A 25 -9.69 5.12 -3.89
N ARG A 26 -9.99 6.13 -4.72
CA ARG A 26 -11.27 6.82 -4.65
C ARG A 26 -12.47 5.88 -4.84
N SER A 27 -12.36 4.91 -5.72
CA SER A 27 -13.45 3.96 -5.99
C SER A 27 -13.71 2.99 -4.83
N LEU A 28 -12.71 2.73 -4.02
CA LEU A 28 -12.81 1.84 -2.85
C LEU A 28 -13.41 2.52 -1.63
N LEU A 29 -13.20 3.83 -1.50
CA LEU A 29 -13.56 4.58 -0.30
C LEU A 29 -15.01 5.07 -0.36
N ARG A 30 -15.66 5.08 0.81
CA ARG A 30 -17.02 5.54 0.99
C ARG A 30 -17.11 6.53 2.14
N PRO A 31 -18.13 7.39 2.18
CA PRO A 31 -18.36 8.26 3.34
C PRO A 31 -18.38 7.46 4.65
N GLY A 32 -17.67 7.97 5.64
CA GLY A 32 -17.56 7.32 6.95
C GLY A 32 -16.42 6.33 7.10
N ASP A 33 -15.73 5.97 6.02
CA ASP A 33 -14.53 5.13 6.11
C ASP A 33 -13.39 5.87 6.81
N VAL A 34 -12.50 5.09 7.43
CA VAL A 34 -11.23 5.55 7.98
C VAL A 34 -10.11 4.85 7.24
N VAL A 35 -9.17 5.60 6.70
CA VAL A 35 -8.01 5.06 5.99
C VAL A 35 -6.83 4.92 6.95
N VAL A 36 -6.17 3.78 6.91
CA VAL A 36 -4.93 3.52 7.66
C VAL A 36 -3.80 3.34 6.65
N SER A 37 -2.70 4.04 6.83
CA SER A 37 -1.55 3.88 5.94
C SER A 37 -0.23 4.21 6.64
N GLY A 38 0.88 3.93 5.95
CA GLY A 38 2.20 3.87 6.55
C GLY A 38 3.04 5.12 6.44
N GLU A 39 2.62 6.14 5.74
CA GLU A 39 3.39 7.37 5.51
C GLU A 39 4.83 7.13 5.05
N CYS A 40 5.00 6.31 4.00
CA CYS A 40 6.32 5.98 3.45
C CYS A 40 7.09 7.26 3.07
N HIS A 41 8.33 7.39 3.55
CA HIS A 41 9.17 8.55 3.25
C HIS A 41 9.56 8.63 1.76
N LEU A 42 9.46 7.51 1.04
CA LEU A 42 9.69 7.45 -0.42
C LEU A 42 8.44 7.77 -1.23
N GLY A 43 7.33 8.14 -0.59
CA GLY A 43 6.08 8.45 -1.26
C GLY A 43 5.35 7.21 -1.75
N GLY A 44 4.54 7.38 -2.80
CA GLY A 44 3.78 6.30 -3.40
C GLY A 44 2.41 6.11 -2.78
N VAL A 45 1.94 4.86 -2.76
CA VAL A 45 0.56 4.54 -2.38
C VAL A 45 0.18 5.05 -1.00
N ASP A 46 1.10 4.99 -0.03
CA ASP A 46 0.83 5.48 1.32
C ASP A 46 0.42 6.97 1.30
N ILE A 47 1.10 7.76 0.49
CA ILE A 47 0.83 9.20 0.36
C ILE A 47 -0.41 9.44 -0.51
N PHE A 48 -0.61 8.67 -1.58
CA PHE A 48 -1.83 8.75 -2.38
C PHE A 48 -3.06 8.51 -1.51
N ALA A 49 -3.00 7.48 -0.66
CA ALA A 49 -4.08 7.13 0.26
C ALA A 49 -4.41 8.28 1.22
N ARG A 50 -3.38 8.91 1.80
CA ARG A 50 -3.58 10.06 2.68
C ARG A 50 -4.25 11.23 1.93
N GLU A 51 -3.69 11.59 0.77
CA GLU A 51 -4.20 12.73 0.01
C GLU A 51 -5.63 12.50 -0.49
N GLU A 52 -5.95 11.30 -0.95
CA GLU A 52 -7.31 10.98 -1.39
C GLU A 52 -8.30 10.94 -0.22
N ALA A 53 -7.89 10.42 0.94
CA ALA A 53 -8.72 10.47 2.15
C ALA A 53 -9.00 11.90 2.58
N GLU A 54 -7.99 12.76 2.57
CA GLU A 54 -8.14 14.19 2.87
C GLU A 54 -9.10 14.87 1.87
N ALA A 55 -8.94 14.60 0.58
CA ALA A 55 -9.80 15.18 -0.46
C ALA A 55 -11.27 14.73 -0.34
N MET A 56 -11.51 13.57 0.24
CA MET A 56 -12.85 13.02 0.48
C MET A 56 -13.38 13.31 1.89
N ASP A 57 -12.64 14.07 2.69
CA ASP A 57 -12.97 14.40 4.09
C ASP A 57 -13.19 13.16 4.95
N LEU A 58 -12.33 12.15 4.78
CA LEU A 58 -12.36 10.92 5.55
C LEU A 58 -11.35 10.92 6.68
N GLY A 59 -11.59 10.11 7.72
CA GLY A 59 -10.64 9.89 8.79
C GLY A 59 -9.36 9.22 8.28
N PHE A 60 -8.21 9.56 8.87
CA PHE A 60 -6.93 8.99 8.50
C PHE A 60 -6.10 8.66 9.74
N ILE A 61 -5.56 7.44 9.78
CA ILE A 61 -4.65 6.98 10.82
C ILE A 61 -3.29 6.72 10.19
N ALA A 62 -2.29 7.50 10.60
CA ALA A 62 -0.91 7.33 10.15
C ALA A 62 -0.20 6.29 11.01
N CYS A 63 0.52 5.39 10.35
CA CYS A 63 1.38 4.41 11.00
C CYS A 63 2.81 4.55 10.47
N PRO A 64 3.54 5.63 10.81
CA PRO A 64 4.91 5.79 10.36
C PRO A 64 5.82 4.74 10.99
N PRO A 65 6.87 4.27 10.30
CA PRO A 65 7.83 3.36 10.89
C PRO A 65 8.71 4.09 11.91
N ALA A 66 9.10 3.41 12.99
CA ALA A 66 9.99 3.97 13.99
C ALA A 66 11.41 4.21 13.43
N CYS A 67 11.82 3.42 12.44
CA CYS A 67 13.09 3.56 11.73
C CYS A 67 12.97 2.88 10.36
N HIS A 68 14.00 3.02 9.52
CA HIS A 68 13.96 2.52 8.13
C HIS A 68 14.66 1.16 7.98
N ASN A 69 14.39 0.22 8.90
CA ASN A 69 14.78 -1.17 8.73
C ASN A 69 13.57 -2.09 8.90
N TRP A 70 13.72 -3.32 8.44
CA TRP A 70 12.61 -4.27 8.46
C TRP A 70 12.20 -4.66 9.87
N ALA A 71 13.13 -5.18 10.67
CA ALA A 71 12.81 -5.80 11.94
C ALA A 71 12.21 -4.84 12.98
N TYR A 72 12.75 -3.62 13.05
CA TYR A 72 12.40 -2.64 14.09
C TYR A 72 11.52 -1.48 13.58
N GLY A 73 11.38 -1.33 12.26
CA GLY A 73 10.63 -0.24 11.65
C GLY A 73 9.45 -0.72 10.82
N TYR A 74 9.72 -1.30 9.67
CA TYR A 74 8.67 -1.63 8.68
C TYR A 74 7.77 -2.77 9.13
N LYS A 75 8.32 -3.84 9.70
CA LYS A 75 7.53 -4.98 10.14
C LYS A 75 6.53 -4.61 11.25
N PRO A 76 6.94 -3.96 12.35
CA PRO A 76 5.99 -3.52 13.39
C PRO A 76 4.93 -2.55 12.83
N ARG A 77 5.31 -1.65 11.93
CA ARG A 77 4.40 -0.72 11.29
C ARG A 77 3.37 -1.47 10.44
N ASN A 78 3.80 -2.41 9.62
CA ASN A 78 2.91 -3.21 8.78
C ASN A 78 1.98 -4.10 9.61
N GLU A 79 2.47 -4.64 10.72
CA GLU A 79 1.65 -5.36 11.72
C GLU A 79 0.55 -4.43 12.29
N ALA A 80 0.88 -3.19 12.61
CA ALA A 80 -0.09 -2.22 13.13
C ALA A 80 -1.18 -1.92 12.09
N ILE A 81 -0.80 -1.71 10.83
CA ILE A 81 -1.76 -1.49 9.74
C ILE A 81 -2.69 -2.70 9.61
N ALA A 82 -2.15 -3.90 9.56
CA ALA A 82 -2.96 -5.11 9.46
C ALA A 82 -3.92 -5.28 10.64
N ARG A 83 -3.46 -4.97 11.86
CA ARG A 83 -4.26 -5.08 13.07
C ARG A 83 -5.39 -4.07 13.13
N LEU A 84 -5.13 -2.82 12.72
CA LEU A 84 -6.11 -1.74 12.78
C LEU A 84 -7.17 -1.80 11.68
N SER A 85 -6.90 -2.51 10.60
CA SER A 85 -7.75 -2.53 9.41
C SER A 85 -8.73 -3.70 9.42
N GLU A 86 -9.90 -3.49 8.85
CA GLU A 86 -10.87 -4.57 8.54
C GLU A 86 -10.59 -5.18 7.17
N LEU A 87 -10.08 -4.34 6.25
CA LEU A 87 -9.66 -4.71 4.90
C LEU A 87 -8.29 -4.09 4.63
N VAL A 88 -7.37 -4.84 4.09
CA VAL A 88 -6.08 -4.30 3.61
C VAL A 88 -5.99 -4.42 2.10
N VAL A 89 -5.76 -3.30 1.44
CA VAL A 89 -5.57 -3.22 -0.02
C VAL A 89 -4.14 -2.79 -0.30
N CYS A 90 -3.44 -3.59 -1.07
CA CYS A 90 -2.12 -3.25 -1.60
C CYS A 90 -2.24 -2.87 -3.07
N ILE A 91 -1.71 -1.72 -3.46
CA ILE A 91 -1.63 -1.32 -4.86
C ILE A 91 -0.17 -1.37 -5.31
N THR A 92 0.10 -2.11 -6.34
CA THR A 92 1.44 -2.23 -6.93
C THR A 92 1.36 -2.13 -8.45
N VAL A 93 2.52 -2.09 -9.10
CA VAL A 93 2.60 -1.94 -10.55
C VAL A 93 2.87 -3.30 -11.21
N ARG A 94 2.42 -3.45 -12.46
CA ARG A 94 2.67 -4.64 -13.26
C ARG A 94 4.15 -4.75 -13.62
N GLU A 95 4.75 -3.64 -13.98
CA GLU A 95 6.15 -3.54 -14.37
C GLU A 95 6.77 -2.23 -13.90
N LEU A 96 8.08 -2.22 -13.74
CA LEU A 96 8.83 -1.02 -13.34
C LEU A 96 8.99 -0.06 -14.51
N PRO A 97 8.93 1.27 -14.26
CA PRO A 97 9.28 2.25 -15.28
C PRO A 97 10.72 2.06 -15.77
N ALA A 98 10.98 2.41 -17.03
CA ALA A 98 12.33 2.37 -17.58
C ALA A 98 13.31 3.25 -16.80
N THR A 99 12.82 4.32 -16.19
CA THR A 99 13.57 5.28 -15.38
C THR A 99 13.89 4.82 -13.96
N TYR A 100 13.31 3.70 -13.53
CA TYR A 100 13.53 3.18 -12.18
C TYR A 100 14.98 2.74 -11.99
N THR A 101 15.65 3.28 -10.98
CA THR A 101 17.07 3.04 -10.70
C THR A 101 17.33 2.08 -9.53
N GLY A 102 16.28 1.67 -8.81
CA GLY A 102 16.39 0.73 -7.71
C GLY A 102 16.54 -0.73 -8.17
N MET A 103 16.56 -1.64 -7.20
CA MET A 103 16.64 -3.06 -7.49
C MET A 103 15.37 -3.55 -8.19
N ARG A 104 15.54 -4.24 -9.32
CA ARG A 104 14.44 -4.72 -10.14
C ARG A 104 14.04 -6.14 -9.74
N PHE A 105 12.86 -6.26 -9.13
CA PHE A 105 12.24 -7.54 -8.83
C PHE A 105 11.10 -7.78 -9.82
N ASN A 106 11.27 -8.75 -10.70
CA ASN A 106 10.24 -9.15 -11.66
C ASN A 106 9.31 -10.24 -11.12
N TYR A 107 9.44 -10.56 -9.83
CA TYR A 107 8.69 -11.59 -9.16
C TYR A 107 8.35 -11.14 -7.74
N CYS A 108 7.09 -11.33 -7.35
CA CYS A 108 6.67 -11.06 -5.98
C CYS A 108 6.71 -12.35 -5.16
N TYR A 109 7.69 -12.47 -4.28
CA TYR A 109 7.82 -13.65 -3.43
C TYR A 109 6.79 -13.70 -2.29
N HIS A 110 6.13 -12.61 -1.98
CA HIS A 110 5.02 -12.60 -1.01
C HIS A 110 3.77 -13.24 -1.60
N CYS A 111 3.47 -12.97 -2.86
CA CYS A 111 2.31 -13.50 -3.58
C CYS A 111 2.63 -14.73 -4.44
N GLU A 112 3.91 -15.08 -4.54
CA GLU A 112 4.42 -16.21 -5.34
C GLU A 112 3.98 -16.12 -6.81
N THR A 113 4.10 -14.94 -7.41
CA THR A 113 3.66 -14.69 -8.78
C THR A 113 4.57 -13.68 -9.49
N GLY A 114 4.65 -13.79 -10.82
CA GLY A 114 5.28 -12.82 -11.70
C GLY A 114 4.34 -11.78 -12.29
N THR A 115 3.09 -11.70 -11.82
CA THR A 115 2.08 -10.79 -12.40
C THR A 115 2.24 -9.35 -11.98
N HIS A 116 3.03 -9.08 -10.96
CA HIS A 116 3.27 -7.72 -10.46
C HIS A 116 4.63 -7.60 -9.77
N VAL A 117 5.06 -6.36 -9.62
CA VAL A 117 6.29 -6.04 -8.91
C VAL A 117 6.06 -6.21 -7.40
N LYS A 118 7.03 -6.82 -6.72
CA LYS A 118 7.01 -7.01 -5.27
C LYS A 118 6.83 -5.68 -4.53
N SER A 119 5.99 -5.69 -3.52
CA SER A 119 5.79 -4.56 -2.60
C SER A 119 5.75 -5.05 -1.16
N GLY A 120 6.26 -4.25 -0.23
CA GLY A 120 6.08 -4.50 1.20
C GLY A 120 4.60 -4.54 1.62
N GLY A 121 3.73 -3.86 0.86
CA GLY A 121 2.28 -3.93 1.05
C GLY A 121 1.72 -5.34 0.83
N CYS A 122 2.34 -6.13 -0.04
CA CYS A 122 1.93 -7.54 -0.23
C CYS A 122 2.13 -8.35 1.05
N TRP A 123 3.19 -8.09 1.80
CA TRP A 123 3.40 -8.70 3.11
C TRP A 123 2.28 -8.33 4.09
N THR A 124 1.88 -7.06 4.09
CA THR A 124 0.81 -6.57 4.96
C THR A 124 -0.53 -7.22 4.63
N VAL A 125 -0.85 -7.39 3.35
CA VAL A 125 -2.05 -8.13 2.90
C VAL A 125 -2.02 -9.58 3.41
N LYS A 126 -0.90 -10.26 3.22
CA LYS A 126 -0.73 -11.64 3.69
C LYS A 126 -0.91 -11.74 5.20
N ARG A 127 -0.34 -10.79 5.94
CA ARG A 127 -0.47 -10.74 7.39
C ARG A 127 -1.89 -10.50 7.85
N ALA A 128 -2.62 -9.60 7.20
CA ALA A 128 -4.02 -9.35 7.49
C ALA A 128 -4.87 -10.62 7.29
N LYS A 129 -4.63 -11.35 6.20
CA LYS A 129 -5.31 -12.63 5.95
C LYS A 129 -5.02 -13.66 7.03
N GLN A 130 -3.78 -13.73 7.54
CA GLN A 130 -3.41 -14.60 8.66
C GLN A 130 -4.15 -14.23 9.95
N MET A 131 -4.54 -12.96 10.10
CA MET A 131 -5.35 -12.47 11.22
C MET A 131 -6.85 -12.69 11.01
N GLY A 132 -7.26 -13.36 9.95
CA GLY A 132 -8.67 -13.59 9.61
C GLY A 132 -9.37 -12.40 8.96
N LYS A 133 -8.62 -11.42 8.47
CA LYS A 133 -9.16 -10.23 7.83
C LYS A 133 -9.13 -10.34 6.31
N GLU A 134 -9.88 -9.48 5.65
CA GLU A 134 -9.89 -9.39 4.20
C GLU A 134 -8.66 -8.68 3.66
N GLY A 135 -8.19 -9.09 2.50
CA GLY A 135 -7.04 -8.48 1.85
C GLY A 135 -7.03 -8.73 0.36
N MET A 136 -6.55 -7.75 -0.40
CA MET A 136 -6.41 -7.86 -1.85
C MET A 136 -5.20 -7.10 -2.36
N VAL A 137 -4.68 -7.55 -3.50
CA VAL A 137 -3.61 -6.87 -4.24
C VAL A 137 -4.18 -6.41 -5.57
N LEU A 138 -4.09 -5.11 -5.83
CA LEU A 138 -4.51 -4.49 -7.08
C LEU A 138 -3.27 -4.09 -7.87
N VAL A 139 -3.29 -4.35 -9.17
CA VAL A 139 -2.14 -4.14 -10.06
C VAL A 139 -2.49 -3.09 -11.12
N VAL A 140 -1.64 -2.08 -11.23
CA VAL A 140 -1.80 -1.01 -12.22
C VAL A 140 -0.68 -0.98 -13.25
#